data_af6a1323b9f289f57e1c2fc511ecda77
#
_entry.id   af6a1323b9f289f57e1c2fc511ecda77
#
_cell.length_a   1.000
_cell.length_b   1.000
_cell.length_c   1.000
_cell.angle_alpha   90.00
_cell.angle_beta   90.00
_cell.angle_gamma   90.00
#
_symmetry.space_group_name_H-M   'P 1'
#
loop_
_entity.id
_entity.type
_entity.pdbx_description
1 polymer ?
#
loop_
_entity_poly.entity_id
_entity_poly.type
_entity_poly.pdbx_seq_one_letter_code
_entity_poly.pdbx_strand_id
1 'polypeptide(L)'
;MRIGLFTDSFLPIVDGVGRVVHNYARTMPNKGHECYVVAPMSNAGYLGDTPYELLEFLSIEVPTQRQYSTGIPTLDAHYRERIRRIPLDIVHAHSPFLAGREALFIARRKKIPVVGTFHSRYYDDFYKLTKMDVAANIGVKYIVDFYNRCDEVWAVSESSSQALHEYGFKRDIIVMPNGISATIPGEQDREQAIRTLNLPRSNVLLYCGQINWKKNILRILNACVLLKEDGRLFTLVLAGQGPDMQSVKDEVKALGLAENTMFTGHITDEKLLNGLYQATTLFVFPSIYDTCGLVVREAAAMGTPAVVVEGSGAAEQIIDRENGFICLDNDLSLHDAIVYALDQPDIAKHVGMAARKTLCTSWDSIIDSVINRYANLIKKTN
;
A
#
# COMPACT_ATOMS: atom_id res chain seq x y z
N MET A 1 -20.55 -8.59 14.89
CA MET A 1 -19.35 -9.38 15.24
C MET A 1 -18.33 -8.48 15.91
N ARG A 2 -17.54 -9.03 16.81
CA ARG A 2 -16.41 -8.37 17.48
C ARG A 2 -15.14 -8.90 16.84
N ILE A 3 -14.44 -8.04 16.11
CA ILE A 3 -13.36 -8.40 15.19
C ILE A 3 -12.05 -7.84 15.73
N GLY A 4 -11.06 -8.69 15.95
CA GLY A 4 -9.69 -8.29 16.29
C GLY A 4 -8.82 -8.20 15.06
N LEU A 5 -8.28 -7.03 14.75
CA LEU A 5 -7.34 -6.78 13.65
C LEU A 5 -5.93 -6.63 14.22
N PHE A 6 -5.02 -7.53 13.86
CA PHE A 6 -3.66 -7.60 14.43
C PHE A 6 -2.63 -7.20 13.38
N THR A 7 -1.77 -6.24 13.72
CA THR A 7 -0.75 -5.74 12.79
C THR A 7 0.51 -5.30 13.53
N ASP A 8 1.68 -5.51 12.92
CA ASP A 8 2.97 -5.01 13.43
C ASP A 8 3.28 -3.59 12.91
N SER A 9 2.45 -3.05 12.00
CA SER A 9 2.54 -1.67 11.51
C SER A 9 1.17 -1.02 11.53
N PHE A 10 1.07 0.13 12.19
CA PHE A 10 -0.17 0.91 12.28
C PHE A 10 0.14 2.40 12.34
N LEU A 11 -0.89 3.23 12.21
CA LEU A 11 -0.75 4.67 12.31
C LEU A 11 -0.01 5.07 13.62
N PRO A 12 0.81 6.11 13.56
CA PRO A 12 1.01 7.09 12.48
C PRO A 12 2.00 6.68 11.40
N ILE A 13 2.48 5.44 11.42
CA ILE A 13 3.34 4.91 10.35
C ILE A 13 2.49 4.80 9.09
N VAL A 14 2.88 5.55 8.05
CA VAL A 14 2.17 5.56 6.77
C VAL A 14 2.78 4.52 5.85
N ASP A 15 2.38 3.27 6.01
CA ASP A 15 2.67 2.19 5.09
C ASP A 15 1.38 1.56 4.54
N GLY A 16 1.53 0.69 3.53
CA GLY A 16 0.38 0.05 2.88
C GLY A 16 -0.44 -0.81 3.82
N VAL A 17 0.20 -1.56 4.73
CA VAL A 17 -0.47 -2.49 5.64
C VAL A 17 -1.26 -1.73 6.70
N GLY A 18 -0.63 -0.75 7.36
CA GLY A 18 -1.28 0.08 8.38
C GLY A 18 -2.50 0.83 7.82
N ARG A 19 -2.41 1.33 6.57
CA ARG A 19 -3.55 1.96 5.87
C ARG A 19 -4.69 0.99 5.60
N VAL A 20 -4.40 -0.25 5.20
CA VAL A 20 -5.42 -1.29 5.00
C VAL A 20 -6.13 -1.59 6.31
N VAL A 21 -5.39 -1.86 7.38
CA VAL A 21 -5.96 -2.14 8.71
C VAL A 21 -6.81 -0.97 9.21
N HIS A 22 -6.33 0.26 9.04
CA HIS A 22 -7.10 1.45 9.41
C HIS A 22 -8.43 1.54 8.63
N ASN A 23 -8.42 1.29 7.31
CA ASN A 23 -9.63 1.32 6.52
C ASN A 23 -10.62 0.20 6.91
N TYR A 24 -10.12 -1.00 7.23
CA TYR A 24 -10.95 -2.08 7.78
C TYR A 24 -11.61 -1.63 9.09
N ALA A 25 -10.79 -1.15 10.04
CA ALA A 25 -11.25 -0.75 11.36
C ALA A 25 -12.24 0.42 11.33
N ARG A 26 -12.04 1.37 10.39
CA ARG A 26 -12.92 2.55 10.23
C ARG A 26 -14.25 2.21 9.56
N THR A 27 -14.26 1.26 8.62
CA THR A 27 -15.45 0.97 7.79
C THR A 27 -16.39 -0.03 8.46
N MET A 28 -15.87 -1.05 9.15
CA MET A 28 -16.68 -2.10 9.76
C MET A 28 -17.68 -1.60 10.83
N PRO A 29 -17.37 -0.62 11.67
CA PRO A 29 -18.34 -0.06 12.62
C PRO A 29 -19.58 0.53 11.94
N ASN A 30 -19.43 1.17 10.79
CA ASN A 30 -20.57 1.71 10.01
C ASN A 30 -21.50 0.61 9.50
N LYS A 31 -21.05 -0.65 9.52
CA LYS A 31 -21.82 -1.84 9.12
C LYS A 31 -22.30 -2.67 10.34
N GLY A 32 -22.25 -2.08 11.53
CA GLY A 32 -22.76 -2.69 12.77
C GLY A 32 -21.83 -3.73 13.42
N HIS A 33 -20.50 -3.61 13.20
CA HIS A 33 -19.51 -4.49 13.82
C HIS A 33 -18.59 -3.72 14.76
N GLU A 34 -18.11 -4.36 15.82
CA GLU A 34 -17.11 -3.80 16.74
C GLU A 34 -15.71 -4.20 16.29
N CYS A 35 -14.80 -3.23 16.18
CA CYS A 35 -13.43 -3.46 15.77
C CYS A 35 -12.44 -3.10 16.85
N TYR A 36 -11.47 -3.97 17.04
CA TYR A 36 -10.36 -3.85 17.98
C TYR A 36 -9.06 -4.00 17.20
N VAL A 37 -8.26 -2.92 17.11
CA VAL A 37 -6.96 -2.95 16.47
C VAL A 37 -5.89 -3.26 17.52
N VAL A 38 -5.10 -4.29 17.30
CA VAL A 38 -3.96 -4.68 18.13
C VAL A 38 -2.67 -4.35 17.40
N ALA A 39 -1.88 -3.45 17.98
CA ALA A 39 -0.64 -2.96 17.35
C ALA A 39 0.42 -2.63 18.41
N PRO A 40 1.73 -2.57 18.02
CA PRO A 40 2.77 -2.05 18.90
C PRO A 40 2.49 -0.59 19.27
N MET A 41 2.75 -0.22 20.51
CA MET A 41 2.62 1.17 20.97
C MET A 41 3.52 2.09 20.13
N SER A 42 2.96 3.21 19.70
CA SER A 42 3.69 4.23 18.96
C SER A 42 4.05 5.41 19.86
N ASN A 43 5.26 5.95 19.70
CA ASN A 43 5.68 7.17 20.41
C ASN A 43 5.06 8.45 19.85
N ALA A 44 4.27 8.36 18.77
CA ALA A 44 3.74 9.52 18.05
C ALA A 44 2.41 10.06 18.60
N GLY A 45 1.94 9.57 19.73
CA GLY A 45 0.79 10.12 20.46
C GLY A 45 -0.58 9.62 20.02
N TYR A 46 -1.62 10.23 20.57
CA TYR A 46 -3.03 9.84 20.42
C TYR A 46 -3.55 10.08 18.99
N LEU A 47 -4.23 9.09 18.41
CA LEU A 47 -4.79 9.14 17.05
C LEU A 47 -6.13 9.91 16.94
N GLY A 48 -6.60 10.51 18.05
CA GLY A 48 -7.91 11.17 18.10
C GLY A 48 -9.08 10.19 18.32
N ASP A 49 -10.31 10.67 18.15
CA ASP A 49 -11.51 9.85 18.25
C ASP A 49 -11.62 8.93 17.03
N THR A 50 -11.56 7.63 17.25
CA THR A 50 -11.69 6.60 16.23
C THR A 50 -12.95 5.77 16.47
N PRO A 51 -13.62 5.28 15.41
CA PRO A 51 -14.80 4.42 15.56
C PRO A 51 -14.46 2.99 16.00
N TYR A 52 -13.19 2.71 16.29
CA TYR A 52 -12.67 1.41 16.75
C TYR A 52 -11.83 1.59 18.00
N GLU A 53 -11.64 0.51 18.78
CA GLU A 53 -10.78 0.51 19.95
C GLU A 53 -9.35 0.11 19.57
N LEU A 54 -8.35 0.93 19.95
CA LEU A 54 -6.93 0.63 19.78
C LEU A 54 -6.38 -0.03 21.05
N LEU A 55 -5.83 -1.23 20.90
CA LEU A 55 -5.20 -2.03 21.93
C LEU A 55 -3.70 -2.09 21.66
N GLU A 56 -2.98 -1.11 22.18
CA GLU A 56 -1.54 -1.07 22.05
C GLU A 56 -0.85 -1.95 23.09
N PHE A 57 0.25 -2.57 22.69
CA PHE A 57 1.15 -3.29 23.60
C PHE A 57 2.54 -2.66 23.62
N LEU A 58 3.22 -2.80 24.76
CA LEU A 58 4.54 -2.23 24.97
C LEU A 58 5.52 -2.63 23.86
N SER A 59 6.19 -1.64 23.30
CA SER A 59 7.08 -1.80 22.17
C SER A 59 8.37 -1.01 22.32
N ILE A 60 9.35 -1.35 21.49
CA ILE A 60 10.62 -0.64 21.32
C ILE A 60 10.81 -0.33 19.83
N GLU A 61 11.48 0.77 19.52
CA GLU A 61 11.84 1.09 18.15
C GLU A 61 12.77 0.04 17.55
N VAL A 62 12.56 -0.29 16.26
CA VAL A 62 13.45 -1.19 15.52
C VAL A 62 14.74 -0.43 15.16
N PRO A 63 15.91 -0.81 15.69
CA PRO A 63 17.15 -0.02 15.55
C PRO A 63 17.55 0.29 14.10
N THR A 64 17.26 -0.63 13.17
CA THR A 64 17.58 -0.51 11.74
C THR A 64 16.51 0.25 10.94
N GLN A 65 15.30 0.41 11.51
CA GLN A 65 14.16 1.06 10.87
C GLN A 65 13.33 1.77 11.95
N ARG A 66 13.84 2.88 12.48
CA ARG A 66 13.27 3.61 13.63
C ARG A 66 11.84 4.06 13.47
N GLN A 67 11.32 4.06 12.26
CA GLN A 67 9.90 4.33 11.99
C GLN A 67 8.98 3.18 12.41
N TYR A 68 9.52 1.96 12.60
CA TYR A 68 8.76 0.81 13.06
C TYR A 68 9.08 0.48 14.52
N SER A 69 8.06 0.04 15.22
CA SER A 69 8.17 -0.48 16.59
C SER A 69 7.86 -1.96 16.60
N THR A 70 8.51 -2.68 17.50
CA THR A 70 8.26 -4.10 17.76
C THR A 70 8.15 -4.35 19.25
N GLY A 71 7.39 -5.34 19.66
CA GLY A 71 7.20 -5.64 21.09
C GLY A 71 6.63 -7.04 21.30
N ILE A 72 6.68 -7.52 22.53
CA ILE A 72 6.17 -8.84 22.88
C ILE A 72 4.87 -8.64 23.70
N PRO A 73 3.69 -8.82 23.06
CA PRO A 73 2.39 -8.56 23.71
C PRO A 73 2.20 -9.33 25.02
N THR A 74 2.76 -10.54 25.11
CA THR A 74 2.67 -11.39 26.31
C THR A 74 3.39 -10.83 27.54
N LEU A 75 4.30 -9.87 27.38
CA LEU A 75 5.00 -9.21 28.49
C LEU A 75 4.24 -7.98 29.02
N ASP A 76 3.24 -7.49 28.31
CA ASP A 76 2.44 -6.34 28.71
C ASP A 76 1.20 -6.79 29.51
N ALA A 77 1.24 -6.56 30.83
CA ALA A 77 0.17 -6.97 31.72
C ALA A 77 -1.14 -6.18 31.46
N HIS A 78 -1.04 -4.90 31.11
CA HIS A 78 -2.21 -4.05 30.82
C HIS A 78 -2.91 -4.48 29.53
N TYR A 79 -2.17 -4.67 28.46
CA TYR A 79 -2.69 -5.21 27.21
C TYR A 79 -3.37 -6.57 27.43
N ARG A 80 -2.69 -7.49 28.14
CA ARG A 80 -3.21 -8.85 28.42
C ARG A 80 -4.51 -8.84 29.19
N GLU A 81 -4.68 -7.93 30.15
CA GLU A 81 -5.92 -7.80 30.92
C GLU A 81 -7.06 -7.29 30.02
N ARG A 82 -6.79 -6.28 29.16
CA ARG A 82 -7.79 -5.74 28.25
C ARG A 82 -8.24 -6.79 27.22
N ILE A 83 -7.31 -7.39 26.45
CA ILE A 83 -7.64 -8.36 25.39
C ILE A 83 -8.35 -9.62 25.93
N ARG A 84 -8.07 -10.01 27.18
CA ARG A 84 -8.73 -11.14 27.82
C ARG A 84 -10.23 -10.90 28.01
N ARG A 85 -10.62 -9.69 28.36
CA ARG A 85 -12.02 -9.29 28.66
C ARG A 85 -12.86 -9.14 27.38
N ILE A 86 -12.25 -8.84 26.25
CA ILE A 86 -12.96 -8.64 25.01
C ILE A 86 -13.41 -10.00 24.43
N PRO A 87 -14.70 -10.23 24.25
CA PRO A 87 -15.22 -11.49 23.73
C PRO A 87 -15.21 -11.48 22.19
N LEU A 88 -14.01 -11.55 21.58
CA LEU A 88 -13.82 -11.58 20.13
C LEU A 88 -14.52 -12.79 19.50
N ASP A 89 -15.10 -12.59 18.33
CA ASP A 89 -15.74 -13.63 17.50
C ASP A 89 -14.78 -14.16 16.42
N ILE A 90 -13.83 -13.35 15.99
CA ILE A 90 -12.81 -13.67 14.97
C ILE A 90 -11.58 -12.78 15.15
N VAL A 91 -10.42 -13.26 14.77
CA VAL A 91 -9.20 -12.46 14.64
C VAL A 91 -8.67 -12.49 13.21
N HIS A 92 -8.12 -11.36 12.76
CA HIS A 92 -7.49 -11.22 11.46
C HIS A 92 -6.09 -10.62 11.63
N ALA A 93 -5.08 -11.37 11.22
CA ALA A 93 -3.69 -10.94 11.24
C ALA A 93 -3.27 -10.39 9.88
N HIS A 94 -2.84 -9.13 9.88
CA HIS A 94 -2.34 -8.43 8.68
C HIS A 94 -0.81 -8.47 8.56
N SER A 95 -0.14 -9.11 9.53
CA SER A 95 1.30 -9.34 9.49
C SER A 95 1.64 -10.66 10.16
N PRO A 96 2.69 -11.38 9.70
CA PRO A 96 3.03 -12.71 10.21
C PRO A 96 4.00 -12.69 11.42
N PHE A 97 4.35 -11.50 11.91
CA PHE A 97 5.35 -11.34 12.98
C PHE A 97 4.73 -11.42 14.37
N LEU A 98 5.14 -10.55 15.29
CA LEU A 98 4.74 -10.68 16.70
C LEU A 98 3.24 -10.45 16.93
N ALA A 99 2.65 -9.44 16.29
CA ALA A 99 1.20 -9.22 16.37
C ALA A 99 0.41 -10.37 15.74
N GLY A 100 0.87 -10.91 14.61
CA GLY A 100 0.24 -12.08 13.99
C GLY A 100 0.35 -13.34 14.84
N ARG A 101 1.49 -13.56 15.49
CA ARG A 101 1.64 -14.68 16.45
C ARG A 101 0.74 -14.53 17.66
N GLU A 102 0.54 -13.30 18.14
CA GLU A 102 -0.44 -13.00 19.18
C GLU A 102 -1.87 -13.32 18.74
N ALA A 103 -2.23 -12.96 17.48
CA ALA A 103 -3.52 -13.33 16.90
C ALA A 103 -3.77 -14.84 16.96
N LEU A 104 -2.78 -15.65 16.55
CA LEU A 104 -2.85 -17.12 16.64
C LEU A 104 -3.02 -17.60 18.08
N PHE A 105 -2.32 -16.99 19.03
CA PHE A 105 -2.43 -17.33 20.44
C PHE A 105 -3.84 -17.03 21.00
N ILE A 106 -4.37 -15.84 20.71
CA ILE A 106 -5.70 -15.40 21.12
C ILE A 106 -6.78 -16.29 20.48
N ALA A 107 -6.68 -16.58 19.18
CA ALA A 107 -7.62 -17.45 18.47
C ALA A 107 -7.73 -18.82 19.11
N ARG A 108 -6.59 -19.47 19.38
CA ARG A 108 -6.55 -20.78 20.06
C ARG A 108 -7.14 -20.73 21.45
N ARG A 109 -6.78 -19.71 22.23
CA ARG A 109 -7.26 -19.58 23.61
C ARG A 109 -8.76 -19.34 23.71
N LYS A 110 -9.32 -18.55 22.78
CA LYS A 110 -10.75 -18.22 22.72
C LYS A 110 -11.55 -19.22 21.89
N LYS A 111 -10.89 -20.17 21.17
CA LYS A 111 -11.48 -21.13 20.24
C LYS A 111 -12.29 -20.44 19.14
N ILE A 112 -11.74 -19.40 18.56
CA ILE A 112 -12.33 -18.61 17.47
C ILE A 112 -11.44 -18.70 16.21
N PRO A 113 -12.01 -18.49 15.01
CA PRO A 113 -11.24 -18.56 13.77
C PRO A 113 -10.22 -17.44 13.64
N VAL A 114 -9.15 -17.73 12.87
CA VAL A 114 -8.09 -16.79 12.51
C VAL A 114 -7.89 -16.72 11.00
N VAL A 115 -7.91 -15.50 10.48
CA VAL A 115 -7.54 -15.17 9.09
C VAL A 115 -6.16 -14.54 9.07
N GLY A 116 -5.36 -14.86 8.07
CA GLY A 116 -4.07 -14.20 7.82
C GLY A 116 -4.02 -13.60 6.43
N THR A 117 -3.74 -12.30 6.29
CA THR A 117 -3.54 -11.67 4.97
C THR A 117 -2.07 -11.45 4.66
N PHE A 118 -1.66 -11.92 3.48
CA PHE A 118 -0.31 -11.73 2.94
C PHE A 118 -0.26 -10.43 2.13
N HIS A 119 0.55 -9.47 2.60
CA HIS A 119 0.63 -8.13 2.03
C HIS A 119 1.91 -7.85 1.25
N SER A 120 3.01 -8.55 1.54
CA SER A 120 4.35 -8.15 1.08
C SER A 120 5.22 -9.34 0.70
N ARG A 121 6.11 -9.11 -0.27
CA ARG A 121 7.17 -10.06 -0.63
C ARG A 121 8.33 -9.93 0.35
N TYR A 122 8.40 -10.79 1.35
CA TYR A 122 9.35 -10.70 2.47
C TYR A 122 10.76 -11.18 2.13
N TYR A 123 10.95 -12.01 1.10
CA TYR A 123 12.27 -12.58 0.76
C TYR A 123 13.33 -11.50 0.56
N ASP A 124 13.03 -10.49 -0.26
CA ASP A 124 13.96 -9.41 -0.57
C ASP A 124 14.32 -8.57 0.65
N ASP A 125 13.37 -8.38 1.58
CA ASP A 125 13.61 -7.66 2.82
C ASP A 125 14.53 -8.44 3.75
N PHE A 126 14.31 -9.75 3.89
CA PHE A 126 15.22 -10.64 4.65
C PHE A 126 16.60 -10.71 4.01
N TYR A 127 16.67 -10.84 2.68
CA TYR A 127 17.95 -10.86 1.97
C TYR A 127 18.71 -9.54 2.14
N LYS A 128 18.05 -8.39 2.04
CA LYS A 128 18.69 -7.09 2.24
C LYS A 128 19.24 -6.92 3.65
N LEU A 129 18.51 -7.40 4.64
CA LEU A 129 18.91 -7.29 6.04
C LEU A 129 20.12 -8.17 6.35
N THR A 130 20.14 -9.39 5.81
CA THR A 130 21.14 -10.40 6.18
C THR A 130 22.25 -10.56 5.14
N LYS A 131 22.01 -10.17 3.88
CA LYS A 131 22.85 -10.44 2.70
C LYS A 131 23.15 -11.93 2.48
N MET A 132 22.28 -12.81 3.00
CA MET A 132 22.47 -14.26 2.98
C MET A 132 21.18 -14.95 2.53
N ASP A 133 21.22 -15.70 1.42
CA ASP A 133 20.07 -16.48 0.90
C ASP A 133 19.54 -17.49 1.93
N VAL A 134 20.43 -18.13 2.67
CA VAL A 134 20.05 -19.11 3.71
C VAL A 134 19.18 -18.44 4.78
N ALA A 135 19.57 -17.27 5.25
CA ALA A 135 18.83 -16.53 6.26
C ALA A 135 17.51 -16.01 5.71
N ALA A 136 17.47 -15.53 4.46
CA ALA A 136 16.24 -15.12 3.79
C ALA A 136 15.25 -16.29 3.66
N ASN A 137 15.73 -17.47 3.26
CA ASN A 137 14.92 -18.69 3.16
C ASN A 137 14.40 -19.18 4.52
N ILE A 138 15.16 -19.02 5.61
CA ILE A 138 14.69 -19.32 6.97
C ILE A 138 13.56 -18.34 7.34
N GLY A 139 13.72 -17.05 7.04
CA GLY A 139 12.70 -16.03 7.23
C GLY A 139 11.41 -16.37 6.47
N VAL A 140 11.51 -16.77 5.21
CA VAL A 140 10.38 -17.20 4.39
C VAL A 140 9.68 -18.43 4.98
N LYS A 141 10.43 -19.44 5.46
CA LYS A 141 9.83 -20.61 6.13
C LYS A 141 9.08 -20.20 7.40
N TYR A 142 9.59 -19.23 8.16
CA TYR A 142 8.89 -18.68 9.33
C TYR A 142 7.56 -18.03 8.94
N ILE A 143 7.52 -17.31 7.81
CA ILE A 143 6.30 -16.70 7.26
C ILE A 143 5.30 -17.79 6.85
N VAL A 144 5.73 -18.81 6.11
CA VAL A 144 4.88 -19.92 5.66
C VAL A 144 4.32 -20.72 6.86
N ASP A 145 5.14 -20.96 7.90
CA ASP A 145 4.65 -21.60 9.14
C ASP A 145 3.51 -20.82 9.80
N PHE A 146 3.60 -19.48 9.82
CA PHE A 146 2.53 -18.64 10.33
C PHE A 146 1.23 -18.85 9.53
N TYR A 147 1.27 -18.73 8.20
CA TYR A 147 0.08 -18.86 7.35
C TYR A 147 -0.50 -20.30 7.38
N ASN A 148 0.33 -21.33 7.54
CA ASN A 148 -0.13 -22.69 7.70
C ASN A 148 -0.97 -22.91 8.97
N ARG A 149 -0.87 -22.02 9.95
CA ARG A 149 -1.62 -22.08 11.22
C ARG A 149 -2.91 -21.27 11.21
N CYS A 150 -3.14 -20.45 10.18
CA CYS A 150 -4.38 -19.71 9.98
C CYS A 150 -5.48 -20.65 9.43
N ASP A 151 -6.74 -20.40 9.77
CA ASP A 151 -7.88 -21.16 9.23
C ASP A 151 -8.11 -20.79 7.77
N GLU A 152 -8.04 -19.49 7.43
CA GLU A 152 -8.01 -19.00 6.07
C GLU A 152 -6.80 -18.09 5.82
N VAL A 153 -6.31 -18.12 4.59
CA VAL A 153 -5.22 -17.26 4.12
C VAL A 153 -5.69 -16.43 2.94
N TRP A 154 -5.49 -15.14 3.05
CA TRP A 154 -5.85 -14.19 2.01
C TRP A 154 -4.60 -13.53 1.42
N ALA A 155 -4.70 -13.07 0.18
CA ALA A 155 -3.69 -12.25 -0.49
C ALA A 155 -4.36 -11.02 -1.11
N VAL A 156 -3.64 -9.92 -1.22
CA VAL A 156 -4.19 -8.65 -1.75
C VAL A 156 -4.25 -8.59 -3.27
N SER A 157 -3.66 -9.58 -3.96
CA SER A 157 -3.59 -9.69 -5.42
C SER A 157 -3.24 -11.11 -5.84
N GLU A 158 -3.45 -11.49 -7.10
CA GLU A 158 -3.02 -12.78 -7.63
C GLU A 158 -1.49 -12.92 -7.59
N SER A 159 -0.75 -11.85 -7.91
CA SER A 159 0.71 -11.87 -7.82
C SER A 159 1.21 -12.09 -6.39
N SER A 160 0.49 -11.57 -5.37
CA SER A 160 0.79 -11.86 -3.96
C SER A 160 0.48 -13.31 -3.59
N SER A 161 -0.63 -13.85 -4.09
CA SER A 161 -1.02 -15.24 -3.92
C SER A 161 0.05 -16.17 -4.50
N GLN A 162 0.49 -15.90 -5.73
CA GLN A 162 1.55 -16.65 -6.38
C GLN A 162 2.87 -16.58 -5.60
N ALA A 163 3.26 -15.39 -5.12
CA ALA A 163 4.47 -15.24 -4.33
C ALA A 163 4.45 -16.08 -3.04
N LEU A 164 3.30 -16.18 -2.36
CA LEU A 164 3.18 -17.03 -1.18
C LEU A 164 3.24 -18.53 -1.53
N HIS A 165 2.72 -18.95 -2.69
CA HIS A 165 2.90 -20.29 -3.22
C HIS A 165 4.36 -20.60 -3.57
N GLU A 166 5.07 -19.65 -4.18
CA GLU A 166 6.52 -19.76 -4.46
C GLU A 166 7.33 -19.91 -3.17
N TYR A 167 6.89 -19.30 -2.08
CA TYR A 167 7.46 -19.48 -0.74
C TYR A 167 7.23 -20.88 -0.16
N GLY A 168 6.37 -21.69 -0.78
CA GLY A 168 6.10 -23.07 -0.39
C GLY A 168 4.77 -23.30 0.34
N PHE A 169 3.91 -22.29 0.44
CA PHE A 169 2.55 -22.48 0.95
C PHE A 169 1.72 -23.29 -0.06
N LYS A 170 0.96 -24.30 0.42
CA LYS A 170 0.29 -25.30 -0.46
C LYS A 170 -1.23 -25.29 -0.40
N ARG A 171 -1.81 -24.54 0.56
CA ARG A 171 -3.26 -24.45 0.73
C ARG A 171 -3.83 -23.36 -0.19
N ASP A 172 -5.16 -23.37 -0.37
CA ASP A 172 -5.87 -22.35 -1.11
C ASP A 172 -5.66 -20.96 -0.48
N ILE A 173 -5.52 -19.97 -1.33
CA ILE A 173 -5.40 -18.54 -0.97
C ILE A 173 -6.58 -17.80 -1.59
N ILE A 174 -7.23 -16.97 -0.80
CA ILE A 174 -8.34 -16.15 -1.26
C ILE A 174 -7.79 -14.78 -1.65
N VAL A 175 -8.01 -14.36 -2.88
CA VAL A 175 -7.66 -13.00 -3.28
C VAL A 175 -8.72 -12.02 -2.78
N MET A 176 -8.31 -11.19 -1.82
CA MET A 176 -9.12 -10.11 -1.24
C MET A 176 -8.42 -8.77 -1.52
N PRO A 177 -8.81 -8.09 -2.60
CA PRO A 177 -8.14 -6.87 -3.02
C PRO A 177 -8.37 -5.74 -2.02
N ASN A 178 -7.48 -4.77 -2.02
CA ASN A 178 -7.65 -3.56 -1.24
C ASN A 178 -8.66 -2.62 -1.91
N GLY A 179 -9.44 -1.93 -1.08
CA GLY A 179 -10.32 -0.87 -1.54
C GLY A 179 -9.61 0.47 -1.69
N ILE A 180 -10.32 1.42 -2.24
CA ILE A 180 -9.93 2.83 -2.26
C ILE A 180 -11.02 3.68 -1.61
N SER A 181 -10.66 4.88 -1.14
CA SER A 181 -11.63 5.86 -0.68
C SER A 181 -12.51 6.31 -1.86
N ALA A 182 -13.83 6.26 -1.66
CA ALA A 182 -14.82 6.60 -2.72
C ALA A 182 -15.00 8.11 -2.88
N THR A 183 -14.04 8.93 -2.51
CA THR A 183 -14.16 10.39 -2.62
C THR A 183 -14.27 10.78 -4.09
N ILE A 184 -15.39 11.41 -4.46
CA ILE A 184 -15.55 11.98 -5.79
C ILE A 184 -14.72 13.27 -5.82
N PRO A 185 -13.72 13.35 -6.69
CA PRO A 185 -12.89 14.54 -6.77
C PRO A 185 -13.70 15.76 -7.25
N GLY A 186 -13.57 16.86 -6.53
CA GLY A 186 -14.12 18.14 -6.96
C GLY A 186 -13.12 18.90 -7.83
N GLU A 187 -13.60 19.64 -8.83
CA GLU A 187 -12.75 20.54 -9.63
C GLU A 187 -12.03 21.57 -8.74
N GLN A 188 -12.62 21.91 -7.60
CA GLN A 188 -12.04 22.84 -6.62
C GLN A 188 -10.74 22.28 -6.01
N ASP A 189 -10.67 20.97 -5.75
CA ASP A 189 -9.48 20.35 -5.18
C ASP A 189 -8.32 20.39 -6.18
N ARG A 190 -8.60 20.16 -7.47
CA ARG A 190 -7.64 20.29 -8.56
C ARG A 190 -7.07 21.70 -8.65
N GLU A 191 -7.93 22.71 -8.71
CA GLU A 191 -7.50 24.11 -8.80
C GLU A 191 -6.76 24.58 -7.53
N GLN A 192 -7.13 24.05 -6.38
CA GLN A 192 -6.42 24.29 -5.13
C GLN A 192 -5.01 23.69 -5.17
N ALA A 193 -4.86 22.45 -5.63
CA ALA A 193 -3.55 21.79 -5.74
C ALA A 193 -2.64 22.52 -6.74
N ILE A 194 -3.16 22.93 -7.91
CA ILE A 194 -2.41 23.71 -8.89
C ILE A 194 -1.86 25.00 -8.26
N ARG A 195 -2.70 25.73 -7.53
CA ARG A 195 -2.29 26.98 -6.88
C ARG A 195 -1.31 26.76 -5.73
N THR A 196 -1.61 25.81 -4.85
CA THR A 196 -0.82 25.56 -3.63
C THR A 196 0.57 25.04 -3.97
N LEU A 197 0.67 24.16 -4.98
CA LEU A 197 1.93 23.54 -5.40
C LEU A 197 2.56 24.28 -6.60
N ASN A 198 1.96 25.36 -7.08
CA ASN A 198 2.42 26.13 -8.26
C ASN A 198 2.69 25.21 -9.48
N LEU A 199 1.74 24.32 -9.78
CA LEU A 199 1.88 23.35 -10.88
C LEU A 199 1.54 24.00 -12.23
N PRO A 200 2.18 23.57 -13.32
CA PRO A 200 1.69 23.89 -14.66
C PRO A 200 0.36 23.21 -14.91
N ARG A 201 -0.41 23.72 -15.88
CA ARG A 201 -1.75 23.16 -16.21
C ARG A 201 -1.69 21.91 -17.09
N SER A 202 -0.53 21.55 -17.61
CA SER A 202 -0.32 20.39 -18.49
C SER A 202 1.07 19.81 -18.28
N ASN A 203 1.28 18.59 -18.79
CA ASN A 203 2.55 17.86 -18.79
C ASN A 203 3.12 17.65 -17.37
N VAL A 204 2.23 17.40 -16.41
CA VAL A 204 2.62 17.01 -15.05
C VAL A 204 2.76 15.51 -15.00
N LEU A 205 3.96 15.04 -14.70
CA LEU A 205 4.28 13.65 -14.40
C LEU A 205 4.34 13.51 -12.87
N LEU A 206 3.63 12.56 -12.31
CA LEU A 206 3.59 12.37 -10.86
C LEU A 206 4.09 10.97 -10.48
N TYR A 207 5.02 10.92 -9.55
CA TYR A 207 5.27 9.76 -8.71
C TYR A 207 4.79 10.07 -7.28
N CYS A 208 4.04 9.16 -6.69
CA CYS A 208 3.61 9.25 -5.30
C CYS A 208 3.91 7.96 -4.55
N GLY A 209 4.60 8.06 -3.41
CA GLY A 209 4.96 6.91 -2.60
C GLY A 209 6.22 7.14 -1.77
N GLN A 210 6.72 6.05 -1.16
CA GLN A 210 7.98 6.10 -0.43
C GLN A 210 9.15 6.42 -1.39
N ILE A 211 9.92 7.45 -1.09
CA ILE A 211 11.12 7.81 -1.85
C ILE A 211 12.25 6.82 -1.49
N ASN A 212 12.34 5.77 -2.30
CA ASN A 212 13.26 4.66 -2.11
C ASN A 212 13.66 4.11 -3.49
N TRP A 213 14.94 3.86 -3.73
CA TRP A 213 15.46 3.33 -4.99
C TRP A 213 14.83 2.00 -5.41
N LYS A 214 14.33 1.20 -4.46
CA LYS A 214 13.57 -0.02 -4.75
C LYS A 214 12.30 0.23 -5.60
N LYS A 215 11.76 1.45 -5.53
CA LYS A 215 10.58 1.85 -6.31
C LYS A 215 10.91 2.25 -7.75
N ASN A 216 12.15 1.98 -8.16
CA ASN A 216 12.64 2.23 -9.50
C ASN A 216 12.60 3.71 -9.92
N ILE A 217 12.80 4.62 -8.93
CA ILE A 217 12.80 6.08 -9.18
C ILE A 217 13.87 6.47 -10.19
N LEU A 218 15.04 5.80 -10.18
CA LEU A 218 16.10 6.07 -11.15
C LEU A 218 15.60 5.93 -12.60
N ARG A 219 14.74 4.95 -12.86
CA ARG A 219 14.14 4.78 -14.19
C ARG A 219 13.27 5.96 -14.60
N ILE A 220 12.53 6.56 -13.64
CA ILE A 220 11.75 7.77 -13.90
C ILE A 220 12.70 8.91 -14.28
N LEU A 221 13.79 9.09 -13.52
CA LEU A 221 14.76 10.15 -13.78
C LEU A 221 15.43 9.97 -15.15
N ASN A 222 15.85 8.75 -15.50
CA ASN A 222 16.46 8.47 -16.80
C ASN A 222 15.47 8.72 -17.96
N ALA A 223 14.21 8.30 -17.83
CA ALA A 223 13.18 8.63 -18.81
C ALA A 223 12.97 10.15 -18.95
N CYS A 224 13.05 10.89 -17.85
CA CYS A 224 12.97 12.35 -17.85
C CYS A 224 14.21 13.02 -18.53
N VAL A 225 15.38 12.41 -18.42
CA VAL A 225 16.56 12.88 -19.19
C VAL A 225 16.29 12.77 -20.69
N LEU A 226 15.77 11.64 -21.15
CA LEU A 226 15.41 11.45 -22.57
C LEU A 226 14.33 12.44 -23.03
N LEU A 227 13.30 12.69 -22.21
CA LEU A 227 12.29 13.72 -22.52
C LEU A 227 12.90 15.11 -22.68
N LYS A 228 13.88 15.44 -21.84
CA LYS A 228 14.60 16.73 -21.92
C LYS A 228 15.48 16.81 -23.16
N GLU A 229 16.16 15.74 -23.53
CA GLU A 229 16.97 15.62 -24.76
C GLU A 229 16.10 15.79 -26.01
N ASP A 230 14.87 15.27 -25.98
CA ASP A 230 13.85 15.46 -27.03
C ASP A 230 13.25 16.89 -27.05
N GLY A 231 13.71 17.80 -26.16
CA GLY A 231 13.21 19.16 -26.06
C GLY A 231 11.78 19.27 -25.52
N ARG A 232 11.26 18.27 -24.83
CA ARG A 232 9.89 18.26 -24.32
C ARG A 232 9.76 19.03 -23.02
N LEU A 233 8.66 19.77 -22.90
CA LEU A 233 8.29 20.46 -21.65
C LEU A 233 7.52 19.51 -20.74
N PHE A 234 7.99 19.34 -19.52
CA PHE A 234 7.33 18.57 -18.46
C PHE A 234 7.71 19.07 -17.08
N THR A 235 6.89 18.70 -16.10
CA THR A 235 7.22 18.87 -14.66
C THR A 235 7.06 17.50 -14.00
N LEU A 236 8.14 16.97 -13.42
CA LEU A 236 8.11 15.77 -12.59
C LEU A 236 7.83 16.18 -11.15
N VAL A 237 6.77 15.64 -10.57
CA VAL A 237 6.45 15.79 -9.15
C VAL A 237 6.76 14.49 -8.42
N LEU A 238 7.65 14.54 -7.42
CA LEU A 238 7.97 13.44 -6.53
C LEU A 238 7.30 13.69 -5.17
N ALA A 239 6.15 13.06 -4.95
CA ALA A 239 5.38 13.19 -3.71
C ALA A 239 5.64 12.04 -2.76
N GLY A 240 6.06 12.35 -1.55
CA GLY A 240 6.35 11.37 -0.51
C GLY A 240 7.63 11.66 0.26
N GLN A 241 7.96 10.75 1.16
CA GLN A 241 9.20 10.74 1.95
C GLN A 241 9.81 9.35 1.93
N GLY A 242 11.09 9.25 2.27
CA GLY A 242 11.74 7.94 2.35
C GLY A 242 13.23 8.04 2.64
N PRO A 243 13.88 6.88 2.88
CA PRO A 243 15.27 6.83 3.29
C PRO A 243 16.24 7.38 2.23
N ASP A 244 15.84 7.34 0.96
CA ASP A 244 16.71 7.75 -0.15
C ASP A 244 16.40 9.16 -0.66
N MET A 245 15.60 9.96 0.06
CA MET A 245 15.19 11.31 -0.36
C MET A 245 16.39 12.19 -0.73
N GLN A 246 17.46 12.19 0.09
CA GLN A 246 18.60 13.04 -0.18
C GLN A 246 19.37 12.58 -1.42
N SER A 247 19.62 11.28 -1.54
CA SER A 247 20.34 10.72 -2.70
C SER A 247 19.55 10.89 -4.00
N VAL A 248 18.20 10.83 -3.96
CA VAL A 248 17.37 11.13 -5.13
C VAL A 248 17.46 12.61 -5.52
N LYS A 249 17.47 13.53 -4.53
CA LYS A 249 17.69 14.97 -4.82
C LYS A 249 19.07 15.25 -5.46
N ASP A 250 20.09 14.55 -4.99
CA ASP A 250 21.45 14.70 -5.51
C ASP A 250 21.53 14.15 -6.94
N GLU A 251 20.88 13.02 -7.23
CA GLU A 251 20.79 12.44 -8.58
C GLU A 251 20.02 13.35 -9.56
N VAL A 252 18.88 13.93 -9.13
CA VAL A 252 18.12 14.92 -9.92
C VAL A 252 19.01 16.07 -10.36
N LYS A 253 19.89 16.56 -9.47
CA LYS A 253 20.85 17.64 -9.79
C LYS A 253 21.94 17.14 -10.77
N ALA A 254 22.51 15.96 -10.50
CA ALA A 254 23.55 15.36 -11.33
C ALA A 254 23.08 15.14 -12.78
N LEU A 255 21.81 14.73 -12.95
CA LEU A 255 21.17 14.53 -14.25
C LEU A 255 20.67 15.85 -14.90
N GLY A 256 20.85 16.99 -14.23
CA GLY A 256 20.42 18.29 -14.76
C GLY A 256 18.90 18.49 -14.78
N LEU A 257 18.14 17.75 -13.96
CA LEU A 257 16.67 17.79 -13.91
C LEU A 257 16.11 18.74 -12.83
N ALA A 258 16.96 19.53 -12.17
CA ALA A 258 16.55 20.34 -11.01
C ALA A 258 15.40 21.31 -11.34
N GLU A 259 15.38 21.93 -12.52
CA GLU A 259 14.33 22.84 -12.96
C GLU A 259 13.04 22.14 -13.40
N ASN A 260 13.13 20.87 -13.72
CA ASN A 260 12.00 20.05 -14.16
C ASN A 260 11.38 19.22 -13.03
N THR A 261 11.98 19.21 -11.82
CA THR A 261 11.57 18.30 -10.74
C THR A 261 11.18 19.05 -9.48
N MET A 262 10.01 18.73 -8.97
CA MET A 262 9.48 19.23 -7.71
C MET A 262 9.40 18.10 -6.67
N PHE A 263 9.78 18.40 -5.42
CA PHE A 263 9.59 17.53 -4.27
C PHE A 263 8.56 18.14 -3.33
N THR A 264 7.43 17.47 -3.12
CA THR A 264 6.38 17.97 -2.22
C THR A 264 6.57 17.52 -0.77
N GLY A 265 7.40 16.50 -0.54
CA GLY A 265 7.40 15.80 0.73
C GLY A 265 6.13 14.96 0.90
N HIS A 266 5.86 14.53 2.13
CA HIS A 266 4.65 13.79 2.46
C HIS A 266 3.45 14.73 2.56
N ILE A 267 2.43 14.49 1.74
CA ILE A 267 1.17 15.26 1.76
C ILE A 267 0.18 14.52 2.65
N THR A 268 -0.19 15.11 3.78
CA THR A 268 -1.16 14.57 4.75
C THR A 268 -2.60 15.03 4.48
N ASP A 269 -2.75 16.16 3.79
CA ASP A 269 -4.07 16.68 3.37
C ASP A 269 -4.59 15.85 2.19
N GLU A 270 -5.64 15.06 2.44
CA GLU A 270 -6.26 14.18 1.44
C GLU A 270 -6.81 14.97 0.26
N LYS A 271 -7.37 16.16 0.48
CA LYS A 271 -7.91 17.00 -0.61
C LYS A 271 -6.80 17.52 -1.51
N LEU A 272 -5.69 17.96 -0.90
CA LEU A 272 -4.52 18.41 -1.65
C LEU A 272 -3.91 17.27 -2.46
N LEU A 273 -3.81 16.06 -1.89
CA LEU A 273 -3.29 14.88 -2.58
C LEU A 273 -4.21 14.46 -3.73
N ASN A 274 -5.51 14.42 -3.51
CA ASN A 274 -6.50 14.12 -4.54
C ASN A 274 -6.47 15.15 -5.67
N GLY A 275 -6.37 16.43 -5.33
CA GLY A 275 -6.22 17.51 -6.29
C GLY A 275 -4.91 17.40 -7.10
N LEU A 276 -3.81 16.97 -6.47
CA LEU A 276 -2.55 16.70 -7.18
C LEU A 276 -2.69 15.56 -8.18
N TYR A 277 -3.33 14.44 -7.81
CA TYR A 277 -3.63 13.38 -8.78
C TYR A 277 -4.44 13.93 -9.95
N GLN A 278 -5.51 14.71 -9.71
CA GLN A 278 -6.34 15.30 -10.78
C GLN A 278 -5.60 16.28 -11.68
N ALA A 279 -4.63 17.02 -11.14
CA ALA A 279 -3.80 17.95 -11.90
C ALA A 279 -2.72 17.24 -12.73
N THR A 280 -2.51 15.95 -12.50
CA THR A 280 -1.48 15.13 -13.13
C THR A 280 -1.93 14.65 -14.51
N THR A 281 -1.04 14.78 -15.50
CA THR A 281 -1.25 14.25 -16.85
C THR A 281 -1.04 12.75 -16.91
N LEU A 282 0.02 12.25 -16.24
CA LEU A 282 0.36 10.84 -16.19
C LEU A 282 0.98 10.49 -14.82
N PHE A 283 0.42 9.49 -14.16
CA PHE A 283 1.02 8.89 -12.98
C PHE A 283 2.09 7.87 -13.39
N VAL A 284 3.33 8.07 -12.95
CA VAL A 284 4.48 7.25 -13.37
C VAL A 284 4.90 6.34 -12.22
N PHE A 285 4.66 5.03 -12.35
CA PHE A 285 4.91 4.08 -11.27
C PHE A 285 5.62 2.81 -11.77
N PRO A 286 6.94 2.88 -12.09
CA PRO A 286 7.69 1.77 -12.64
C PRO A 286 8.17 0.77 -11.58
N SER A 287 7.52 0.71 -10.41
CA SER A 287 7.88 -0.22 -9.35
C SER A 287 7.53 -1.65 -9.73
N ILE A 288 8.52 -2.53 -9.71
CA ILE A 288 8.36 -4.00 -9.87
C ILE A 288 8.20 -4.71 -8.52
N TYR A 289 8.40 -3.98 -7.42
CA TYR A 289 8.42 -4.52 -6.07
C TYR A 289 7.05 -4.55 -5.39
N ASP A 290 6.14 -3.67 -5.82
CA ASP A 290 4.83 -3.53 -5.19
C ASP A 290 3.89 -4.68 -5.55
N THR A 291 3.21 -5.20 -4.54
CA THR A 291 2.30 -6.34 -4.67
C THR A 291 0.92 -5.97 -5.22
N CYS A 292 0.49 -4.72 -5.09
CA CYS A 292 -0.87 -4.29 -5.43
C CYS A 292 -0.94 -2.88 -6.03
N GLY A 293 0.09 -2.03 -5.82
CA GLY A 293 0.11 -0.67 -6.35
C GLY A 293 -1.09 0.19 -5.91
N LEU A 294 -1.36 0.29 -4.59
CA LEU A 294 -2.48 1.11 -4.07
C LEU A 294 -2.50 2.53 -4.66
N VAL A 295 -1.33 3.15 -4.81
CA VAL A 295 -1.18 4.51 -5.35
C VAL A 295 -1.61 4.60 -6.83
N VAL A 296 -1.50 3.50 -7.60
CA VAL A 296 -2.03 3.42 -8.98
C VAL A 296 -3.55 3.47 -8.96
N ARG A 297 -4.19 2.78 -8.01
CA ARG A 297 -5.64 2.82 -7.83
C ARG A 297 -6.12 4.18 -7.29
N GLU A 298 -5.32 4.84 -6.45
CA GLU A 298 -5.58 6.21 -6.00
C GLU A 298 -5.54 7.20 -7.19
N ALA A 299 -4.55 7.10 -8.06
CA ALA A 299 -4.49 7.87 -9.30
C ALA A 299 -5.72 7.58 -10.20
N ALA A 300 -6.04 6.30 -10.40
CA ALA A 300 -7.21 5.88 -11.17
C ALA A 300 -8.53 6.44 -10.60
N ALA A 301 -8.69 6.48 -9.26
CA ALA A 301 -9.87 7.06 -8.62
C ALA A 301 -10.07 8.53 -8.96
N MET A 302 -8.97 9.25 -9.18
CA MET A 302 -8.97 10.65 -9.58
C MET A 302 -9.08 10.83 -11.12
N GLY A 303 -9.19 9.74 -11.87
CA GLY A 303 -9.26 9.76 -13.33
C GLY A 303 -7.91 9.99 -14.01
N THR A 304 -6.82 9.79 -13.29
CA THR A 304 -5.45 9.97 -13.78
C THR A 304 -4.93 8.64 -14.32
N PRO A 305 -4.53 8.57 -15.61
CA PRO A 305 -3.93 7.36 -16.16
C PRO A 305 -2.56 7.10 -15.55
N ALA A 306 -2.22 5.82 -15.38
CA ALA A 306 -0.91 5.41 -14.87
C ALA A 306 -0.10 4.68 -15.94
N VAL A 307 1.23 4.83 -15.91
CA VAL A 307 2.15 3.92 -16.58
C VAL A 307 2.84 3.04 -15.55
N VAL A 308 2.83 1.73 -15.81
CA VAL A 308 3.38 0.69 -14.93
C VAL A 308 4.24 -0.29 -15.71
N VAL A 309 5.10 -1.05 -15.02
CA VAL A 309 5.95 -2.06 -15.64
C VAL A 309 5.18 -3.36 -15.84
N GLU A 310 5.32 -3.95 -17.02
CA GLU A 310 4.76 -5.26 -17.38
C GLU A 310 5.13 -6.34 -16.35
N GLY A 311 4.18 -7.17 -15.98
CA GLY A 311 4.38 -8.24 -15.00
C GLY A 311 4.56 -7.80 -13.55
N SER A 312 4.52 -6.48 -13.26
CA SER A 312 4.51 -6.00 -11.87
C SER A 312 3.15 -6.22 -11.20
N GLY A 313 3.11 -6.30 -9.86
CA GLY A 313 1.85 -6.38 -9.14
C GLY A 313 0.94 -5.16 -9.35
N ALA A 314 1.52 -4.01 -9.68
CA ALA A 314 0.76 -2.81 -10.02
C ALA A 314 0.07 -2.92 -11.39
N ALA A 315 0.60 -3.74 -12.31
CA ALA A 315 0.08 -3.95 -13.66
C ALA A 315 -1.02 -5.03 -13.74
N GLU A 316 -1.27 -5.79 -12.66
CA GLU A 316 -2.12 -7.00 -12.69
C GLU A 316 -3.51 -6.82 -13.30
N GLN A 317 -4.11 -5.63 -13.18
CA GLN A 317 -5.43 -5.32 -13.74
C GLN A 317 -5.37 -4.25 -14.83
N ILE A 318 -4.16 -3.89 -15.26
CA ILE A 318 -3.96 -2.90 -16.33
C ILE A 318 -4.01 -3.60 -17.68
N ILE A 319 -4.85 -3.07 -18.57
CA ILE A 319 -4.89 -3.41 -19.97
C ILE A 319 -4.31 -2.21 -20.73
N ASP A 320 -3.20 -2.44 -21.45
CA ASP A 320 -2.47 -1.36 -22.11
C ASP A 320 -3.36 -0.53 -23.03
N ARG A 321 -3.28 0.79 -22.89
CA ARG A 321 -4.06 1.81 -23.62
C ARG A 321 -5.58 1.74 -23.43
N GLU A 322 -6.09 0.84 -22.59
CA GLU A 322 -7.50 0.81 -22.24
C GLU A 322 -7.76 1.48 -20.88
N ASN A 323 -7.07 1.03 -19.81
CA ASN A 323 -7.23 1.57 -18.46
C ASN A 323 -5.89 1.90 -17.76
N GLY A 324 -4.81 1.99 -18.53
CA GLY A 324 -3.48 2.35 -18.11
C GLY A 324 -2.52 2.17 -19.27
N PHE A 325 -1.24 2.43 -19.02
CA PHE A 325 -0.16 2.21 -19.98
C PHE A 325 0.83 1.21 -19.38
N ILE A 326 1.33 0.31 -20.23
CA ILE A 326 2.31 -0.70 -19.84
C ILE A 326 3.64 -0.38 -20.52
N CYS A 327 4.74 -0.44 -19.78
CA CYS A 327 6.10 -0.37 -20.32
C CYS A 327 6.91 -1.59 -19.88
N LEU A 328 7.98 -1.87 -20.62
CA LEU A 328 8.99 -2.83 -20.19
C LEU A 328 9.88 -2.22 -19.10
N ASP A 329 10.58 -3.05 -18.31
CA ASP A 329 11.50 -2.59 -17.28
C ASP A 329 12.82 -2.06 -17.87
N ASN A 330 12.73 -1.00 -18.70
CA ASN A 330 13.86 -0.25 -19.22
C ASN A 330 13.50 1.23 -19.47
N ASP A 331 14.51 2.09 -19.53
CA ASP A 331 14.36 3.55 -19.58
C ASP A 331 13.66 4.01 -20.85
N LEU A 332 14.00 3.41 -22.00
CA LEU A 332 13.44 3.78 -23.30
C LEU A 332 11.95 3.44 -23.38
N SER A 333 11.56 2.24 -22.94
CA SER A 333 10.14 1.84 -22.96
C SER A 333 9.29 2.72 -22.04
N LEU A 334 9.81 3.13 -20.86
CA LEU A 334 9.11 4.07 -20.02
C LEU A 334 9.01 5.46 -20.67
N HIS A 335 10.10 5.95 -21.26
CA HIS A 335 10.12 7.18 -22.03
C HIS A 335 9.05 7.16 -23.14
N ASP A 336 9.01 6.12 -23.97
CA ASP A 336 8.07 6.01 -25.09
C ASP A 336 6.61 5.99 -24.62
N ALA A 337 6.32 5.31 -23.51
CA ALA A 337 4.98 5.31 -22.91
C ALA A 337 4.59 6.71 -22.41
N ILE A 338 5.51 7.45 -21.79
CA ILE A 338 5.29 8.83 -21.36
C ILE A 338 5.04 9.73 -22.58
N VAL A 339 5.90 9.65 -23.59
CA VAL A 339 5.77 10.42 -24.84
C VAL A 339 4.40 10.19 -25.47
N TYR A 340 3.99 8.92 -25.59
CA TYR A 340 2.69 8.58 -26.15
C TYR A 340 1.54 9.25 -25.39
N ALA A 341 1.57 9.20 -24.05
CA ALA A 341 0.52 9.81 -23.23
C ALA A 341 0.51 11.35 -23.33
N LEU A 342 1.68 11.98 -23.43
CA LEU A 342 1.79 13.43 -23.57
C LEU A 342 1.34 13.92 -24.98
N ASP A 343 1.64 13.14 -26.02
CA ASP A 343 1.28 13.48 -27.41
C ASP A 343 -0.19 13.19 -27.73
N GLN A 344 -0.84 12.35 -26.92
CA GLN A 344 -2.24 11.93 -27.10
C GLN A 344 -3.09 12.26 -25.86
N PRO A 345 -3.25 13.56 -25.50
CA PRO A 345 -3.90 13.94 -24.24
C PRO A 345 -5.37 13.48 -24.12
N ASP A 346 -6.09 13.42 -25.25
CA ASP A 346 -7.47 12.93 -25.26
C ASP A 346 -7.53 11.42 -25.00
N ILE A 347 -6.59 10.65 -25.53
CA ILE A 347 -6.47 9.21 -25.26
C ILE A 347 -6.08 9.02 -23.79
N ALA A 348 -5.09 9.74 -23.28
CA ALA A 348 -4.66 9.66 -21.91
C ALA A 348 -5.83 9.95 -20.94
N LYS A 349 -6.63 10.98 -21.21
CA LYS A 349 -7.83 11.30 -20.46
C LYS A 349 -8.87 10.18 -20.52
N HIS A 350 -9.10 9.61 -21.68
CA HIS A 350 -10.05 8.48 -21.84
C HIS A 350 -9.58 7.26 -21.04
N VAL A 351 -8.30 6.91 -21.12
CA VAL A 351 -7.66 5.83 -20.37
C VAL A 351 -7.80 6.07 -18.86
N GLY A 352 -7.58 7.29 -18.37
CA GLY A 352 -7.76 7.63 -16.95
C GLY A 352 -9.21 7.47 -16.49
N MET A 353 -10.20 7.86 -17.32
CA MET A 353 -11.61 7.66 -17.01
C MET A 353 -12.00 6.16 -17.00
N ALA A 354 -11.43 5.37 -17.91
CA ALA A 354 -11.63 3.93 -17.93
C ALA A 354 -10.96 3.26 -16.71
N ALA A 355 -9.75 3.70 -16.33
CA ALA A 355 -9.07 3.26 -15.11
C ALA A 355 -9.96 3.44 -13.87
N ARG A 356 -10.59 4.60 -13.75
CA ARG A 356 -11.51 4.89 -12.63
C ARG A 356 -12.66 3.90 -12.56
N LYS A 357 -13.19 3.46 -13.69
CA LYS A 357 -14.33 2.52 -13.75
C LYS A 357 -13.92 1.08 -13.45
N THR A 358 -12.71 0.70 -13.84
CA THR A 358 -12.29 -0.72 -13.85
C THR A 358 -11.36 -1.10 -12.71
N LEU A 359 -10.57 -0.15 -12.20
CA LEU A 359 -9.54 -0.43 -11.17
C LEU A 359 -10.00 -0.06 -9.76
N CYS A 360 -11.12 0.67 -9.63
CA CYS A 360 -11.52 1.25 -8.37
C CYS A 360 -12.66 0.48 -7.73
N THR A 361 -12.38 -0.23 -6.66
CA THR A 361 -13.38 -0.85 -5.78
C THR A 361 -13.38 -0.11 -4.44
N SER A 362 -14.55 0.31 -3.97
CA SER A 362 -14.65 1.03 -2.71
C SER A 362 -14.35 0.14 -1.50
N TRP A 363 -13.84 0.75 -0.43
CA TRP A 363 -13.69 0.04 0.85
C TRP A 363 -15.01 -0.55 1.35
N ASP A 364 -16.13 0.14 1.13
CA ASP A 364 -17.45 -0.38 1.51
C ASP A 364 -17.76 -1.72 0.88
N SER A 365 -17.52 -1.86 -0.44
CA SER A 365 -17.74 -3.11 -1.17
C SER A 365 -16.78 -4.22 -0.74
N ILE A 366 -15.50 -3.88 -0.53
CA ILE A 366 -14.51 -4.85 -0.05
C ILE A 366 -14.89 -5.33 1.35
N ILE A 367 -15.26 -4.42 2.25
CA ILE A 367 -15.62 -4.77 3.62
C ILE A 367 -16.90 -5.62 3.68
N ASP A 368 -17.87 -5.43 2.78
CA ASP A 368 -19.01 -6.34 2.66
C ASP A 368 -18.57 -7.77 2.35
N SER A 369 -17.64 -7.93 1.41
CA SER A 369 -17.07 -9.23 1.05
C SER A 369 -16.31 -9.85 2.23
N VAL A 370 -15.52 -9.05 2.95
CA VAL A 370 -14.77 -9.47 4.15
C VAL A 370 -15.72 -9.92 5.26
N ILE A 371 -16.76 -9.15 5.57
CA ILE A 371 -17.76 -9.45 6.61
C ILE A 371 -18.50 -10.75 6.28
N ASN A 372 -18.91 -10.94 5.04
CA ASN A 372 -19.56 -12.17 4.58
C ASN A 372 -18.64 -13.37 4.76
N ARG A 373 -17.37 -13.22 4.46
CA ARG A 373 -16.37 -14.29 4.62
C ARG A 373 -16.15 -14.63 6.10
N TYR A 374 -16.01 -13.63 6.96
CA TYR A 374 -15.91 -13.83 8.41
C TYR A 374 -17.12 -14.58 8.97
N ALA A 375 -18.33 -14.16 8.59
CA ALA A 375 -19.56 -14.81 9.06
C ALA A 375 -19.63 -16.31 8.65
N ASN A 376 -19.16 -16.63 7.42
CA ASN A 376 -19.10 -18.00 6.96
C ASN A 376 -18.05 -18.82 7.73
N LEU A 377 -16.90 -18.24 8.02
CA LEU A 377 -15.83 -18.92 8.75
C LEU A 377 -16.23 -19.20 10.20
N ILE A 378 -16.85 -18.22 10.87
CA ILE A 378 -17.37 -18.38 12.25
C ILE A 378 -18.40 -19.52 12.30
N LYS A 379 -19.32 -19.60 11.31
CA LYS A 379 -20.32 -20.69 11.25
C LYS A 379 -19.71 -22.08 11.06
N LYS A 380 -18.56 -22.18 10.43
CA LYS A 380 -17.86 -23.46 10.22
C LYS A 380 -17.08 -23.92 11.46
N THR A 381 -16.71 -22.98 12.33
CA THR A 381 -15.90 -23.23 13.52
C THR A 381 -16.76 -23.57 14.73
N ASN A 382 -18.02 -23.09 14.79
CA ASN A 382 -19.03 -23.42 15.79
C ASN A 382 -19.80 -24.69 15.44
#